data_bdaa0054862cf2683bf848b6d30cb28b
#
_entry.id   bdaa0054862cf2683bf848b6d30cb28b
#
_cell.length_a   1.000
_cell.length_b   1.000
_cell.length_c   1.000
_cell.angle_alpha   90.00
_cell.angle_beta   90.00
_cell.angle_gamma   90.00
#
_symmetry.space_group_name_H-M   'P 1'
#
loop_
_entity.id
_entity.type
_entity.pdbx_description
1 polymer ?
#
loop_
_entity_poly.entity_id
_entity_poly.type
_entity_poly.pdbx_seq_one_letter_code
_entity_poly.pdbx_strand_id
1 'polypeptide(L)'
;MITLLGCALVCLSVAAACKTPKAKSFVIDTKELGKEVIGYAGTTPVEITVTDGRIEKIEALPNAETPGFFQRVKESSIFTALNGKTIEEASKVQLDAVSGATYSSKAVIENIRLGLKEAAKMAK
;
A
#
# COMPACT_ATOMS: atom_id res chain seq x y z
N MET A 1 24.62 43.52 20.36
CA MET A 1 24.50 42.96 20.32
C MET A 1 24.25 42.30 19.79
N ILE A 2 24.23 41.86 19.66
CA ILE A 2 24.03 41.16 19.23
C ILE A 2 23.88 40.25 18.96
N THR A 3 23.94 40.03 18.99
CA THR A 3 23.89 39.10 18.73
C THR A 3 23.34 38.44 18.50
N LEU A 4 22.98 38.55 18.69
CA LEU A 4 22.35 37.89 18.44
C LEU A 4 22.12 37.41 17.58
N LEU A 5 22.24 37.62 17.43
CA LEU A 5 22.01 37.16 16.65
C LEU A 5 22.05 36.19 16.22
N GLY A 6 22.33 35.94 16.23
CA GLY A 6 22.50 34.98 15.77
C GLY A 6 21.86 34.12 15.92
N CYS A 7 21.45 34.05 16.32
CA CYS A 7 20.94 33.13 16.33
C CYS A 7 20.20 32.69 15.63
N ALA A 8 20.01 32.95 15.33
CA ALA A 8 19.32 32.51 14.62
C ALA A 8 19.37 31.68 13.86
N LEU A 9 19.72 31.62 14.06
CA LEU A 9 19.72 30.81 13.40
C LEU A 9 19.52 29.81 13.32
N VAL A 10 19.51 29.77 13.54
CA VAL A 10 19.39 28.77 13.44
C VAL A 10 18.78 28.14 13.21
N CYS A 11 18.48 28.31 13.16
CA CYS A 11 17.92 27.56 12.91
C CYS A 11 17.64 27.07 12.26
N LEU A 12 17.69 27.31 12.23
CA LEU A 12 17.51 26.69 11.58
C LEU A 12 17.52 25.86 11.25
N SER A 13 17.80 25.84 11.56
CA SER A 13 17.89 24.99 11.25
C SER A 13 17.52 24.21 11.19
N VAL A 14 17.13 24.37 11.30
CA VAL A 14 16.76 23.59 11.26
C VAL A 14 16.27 23.11 10.77
N ALA A 15 16.00 23.24 10.75
CA ALA A 15 15.59 22.67 10.27
C ALA A 15 15.57 22.15 9.70
N ALA A 16 15.73 22.19 9.75
CA ALA A 16 15.83 21.58 9.25
C ALA A 16 15.75 20.89 9.03
N ALA A 17 15.61 20.89 9.15
CA ALA A 17 15.52 20.15 8.99
C ALA A 17 15.38 19.59 8.73
N CYS A 18 15.27 19.75 8.79
CA CYS A 18 15.14 19.15 8.54
C CYS A 18 15.32 18.55 8.21
N LYS A 19 16.03 18.77 8.54
CA LYS A 19 16.01 17.98 7.98
C LYS A 19 15.67 16.77 8.21
N THR A 20 14.73 16.64 8.53
CA THR A 20 14.13 15.35 8.60
C THR A 20 14.23 14.66 7.27
N PRO A 21 14.86 13.52 7.21
CA PRO A 21 14.86 12.82 5.94
C PRO A 21 13.43 12.55 5.55
N LYS A 22 13.09 12.84 4.33
CA LYS A 22 11.78 12.48 3.85
C LYS A 22 11.62 10.98 3.92
N ALA A 23 10.49 10.53 4.41
CA ALA A 23 10.13 9.13 4.34
C ALA A 23 10.16 8.70 2.89
N LYS A 24 10.83 7.60 2.61
CA LYS A 24 10.83 7.04 1.26
C LYS A 24 9.48 6.39 1.04
N SER A 25 8.75 6.89 0.08
CA SER A 25 7.41 6.41 -0.21
C SER A 25 7.27 6.13 -1.69
N PHE A 26 6.62 5.04 -2.02
CA PHE A 26 6.27 4.74 -3.40
C PHE A 26 4.95 3.99 -3.43
N VAL A 27 4.33 3.96 -4.61
CA VAL A 27 3.03 3.36 -4.80
C VAL A 27 3.12 2.31 -5.89
N ILE A 28 2.56 1.14 -5.63
CA ILE A 28 2.46 0.07 -6.61
C ILE A 28 1.00 -0.03 -7.06
N ASP A 29 0.79 0.11 -8.36
CA ASP A 29 -0.52 -0.03 -8.98
C ASP A 29 -0.51 -1.36 -9.73
N THR A 30 -1.46 -2.23 -9.45
CA THR A 30 -1.46 -3.56 -10.04
C THR A 30 -2.31 -3.68 -11.30
N LYS A 31 -2.67 -2.57 -11.93
CA LYS A 31 -3.48 -2.62 -13.16
C LYS A 31 -2.81 -3.49 -14.23
N GLU A 32 -1.53 -3.28 -14.45
CA GLU A 32 -0.80 -4.08 -15.44
C GLU A 32 -0.38 -5.43 -14.90
N LEU A 33 0.09 -5.45 -13.65
CA LEU A 33 0.56 -6.68 -13.04
C LEU A 33 -0.53 -7.72 -12.94
N GLY A 34 -1.74 -7.29 -12.64
CA GLY A 34 -2.87 -8.19 -12.45
C GLY A 34 -3.88 -8.18 -13.58
N LYS A 35 -3.48 -7.75 -14.77
CA LYS A 35 -4.43 -7.62 -15.87
C LYS A 35 -5.06 -8.94 -16.30
N GLU A 36 -4.42 -10.05 -15.96
CA GLU A 36 -4.95 -11.37 -16.28
C GLU A 36 -5.59 -12.06 -15.08
N VAL A 37 -5.59 -11.39 -13.92
CA VAL A 37 -6.24 -11.91 -12.73
C VAL A 37 -7.68 -11.44 -12.74
N ILE A 38 -8.58 -12.37 -12.97
CA ILE A 38 -10.01 -12.06 -13.12
C ILE A 38 -10.76 -12.48 -11.87
N GLY A 39 -11.55 -11.55 -11.32
CA GLY A 39 -12.44 -11.85 -10.21
C GLY A 39 -13.77 -12.40 -10.75
N TYR A 40 -14.87 -11.97 -10.14
CA TYR A 40 -16.17 -12.44 -10.58
C TYR A 40 -16.59 -11.78 -11.91
N ALA A 41 -16.40 -10.46 -12.01
CA ALA A 41 -16.84 -9.70 -13.18
C ALA A 41 -15.69 -9.13 -14.01
N GLY A 42 -14.47 -9.07 -13.49
CA GLY A 42 -13.35 -8.51 -14.21
C GLY A 42 -12.12 -8.40 -13.35
N THR A 43 -11.20 -7.54 -13.75
CA THR A 43 -9.97 -7.35 -12.98
C THR A 43 -10.26 -6.56 -11.70
N THR A 44 -9.44 -6.80 -10.69
CA THR A 44 -9.61 -6.14 -9.38
C THR A 44 -8.28 -5.51 -8.95
N PRO A 45 -7.82 -4.49 -9.67
CA PRO A 45 -6.52 -3.88 -9.36
C PRO A 45 -6.53 -3.20 -8.01
N VAL A 46 -5.37 -3.18 -7.37
CA VAL A 46 -5.23 -2.50 -6.08
C VAL A 46 -4.04 -1.56 -6.15
N GLU A 47 -4.01 -0.64 -5.21
CA GLU A 47 -2.90 0.30 -5.06
C GLU A 47 -2.28 0.08 -3.68
N ILE A 48 -0.99 -0.23 -3.67
CA ILE A 48 -0.26 -0.48 -2.42
C ILE A 48 0.68 0.69 -2.19
N THR A 49 0.52 1.37 -1.07
CA THR A 49 1.42 2.46 -0.69
C THR A 49 2.42 1.92 0.31
N VAL A 50 3.71 2.07 0.00
CA VAL A 50 4.80 1.63 0.85
C VAL A 50 5.56 2.87 1.33
N THR A 51 5.75 2.98 2.63
CA THR A 51 6.48 4.10 3.23
C THR A 51 7.51 3.54 4.19
N ASP A 52 8.78 3.93 4.00
CA ASP A 52 9.91 3.47 4.82
C ASP A 52 9.98 1.95 4.90
N GLY A 53 9.71 1.29 3.79
CA GLY A 53 9.80 -0.17 3.71
C GLY A 53 8.64 -0.92 4.31
N ARG A 54 7.59 -0.21 4.75
CA ARG A 54 6.42 -0.83 5.36
C ARG A 54 5.17 -0.49 4.56
N ILE A 55 4.22 -1.40 4.59
CA ILE A 55 2.93 -1.17 3.94
C ILE A 55 2.18 -0.10 4.73
N GLU A 56 1.89 1.01 4.09
CA GLU A 56 1.10 2.06 4.74
C GLU A 56 -0.38 1.78 4.57
N LYS A 57 -0.80 1.46 3.34
CA LYS A 57 -2.20 1.15 3.07
C LYS A 57 -2.32 0.41 1.75
N ILE A 58 -3.43 -0.29 1.59
CA ILE A 58 -3.79 -0.95 0.35
C ILE A 58 -5.22 -0.53 0.04
N GLU A 59 -5.44 -0.05 -1.17
CA GLU A 59 -6.76 0.42 -1.58
C GLU A 59 -7.19 -0.24 -2.88
N ALA A 60 -8.49 -0.50 -3.02
CA ALA A 60 -9.02 -1.02 -4.26
C ALA A 60 -9.14 0.10 -5.28
N LEU A 61 -8.71 -0.17 -6.49
CA LEU A 61 -8.89 0.76 -7.61
C LEU A 61 -10.22 0.45 -8.28
N PRO A 62 -10.72 1.34 -9.16
CA PRO A 62 -12.01 1.10 -9.82
C PRO A 62 -12.03 -0.26 -10.51
N ASN A 63 -13.15 -0.97 -10.39
CA ASN A 63 -13.32 -2.29 -10.96
C ASN A 63 -14.78 -2.49 -11.33
N ALA A 64 -15.06 -3.60 -12.01
CA ALA A 64 -16.41 -3.92 -12.49
C ALA A 64 -17.12 -4.94 -11.59
N GLU A 65 -16.57 -5.25 -10.43
CA GLU A 65 -17.18 -6.22 -9.53
C GLU A 65 -18.53 -5.73 -9.00
N THR A 66 -19.39 -6.66 -8.61
CA THR A 66 -20.71 -6.33 -8.08
C THR A 66 -20.54 -5.53 -6.78
N PRO A 67 -21.06 -4.29 -6.72
CA PRO A 67 -20.78 -3.41 -5.57
C PRO A 67 -21.12 -4.02 -4.21
N GLY A 68 -22.25 -4.69 -4.09
CA GLY A 68 -22.64 -5.28 -2.81
C GLY A 68 -21.68 -6.34 -2.32
N PHE A 69 -21.23 -7.21 -3.22
CA PHE A 69 -20.27 -8.25 -2.86
C PHE A 69 -18.90 -7.67 -2.64
N PHE A 70 -18.50 -6.75 -3.51
CA PHE A 70 -17.15 -6.18 -3.40
C PHE A 70 -17.01 -5.32 -2.14
N GLN A 71 -18.09 -4.70 -1.69
CA GLN A 71 -18.07 -3.93 -0.46
C GLN A 71 -17.67 -4.81 0.72
N ARG A 72 -18.11 -6.07 0.75
CA ARG A 72 -17.68 -7.00 1.80
C ARG A 72 -16.18 -7.23 1.77
N VAL A 73 -15.62 -7.33 0.55
CA VAL A 73 -14.18 -7.49 0.41
C VAL A 73 -13.46 -6.25 0.93
N LYS A 74 -13.94 -5.06 0.58
CA LYS A 74 -13.33 -3.81 1.00
C LYS A 74 -13.36 -3.62 2.50
N GLU A 75 -14.40 -4.13 3.16
CA GLU A 75 -14.53 -4.00 4.61
C GLU A 75 -13.85 -5.11 5.38
N SER A 76 -13.30 -6.09 4.66
CA SER A 76 -12.64 -7.23 5.30
C SER A 76 -11.21 -6.86 5.69
N SER A 77 -10.58 -7.76 6.43
CA SER A 77 -9.19 -7.56 6.85
C SER A 77 -8.19 -7.69 5.70
N ILE A 78 -8.64 -8.10 4.50
CA ILE A 78 -7.74 -8.21 3.35
C ILE A 78 -7.01 -6.89 3.12
N PHE A 79 -7.70 -5.76 3.28
CA PHE A 79 -7.12 -4.45 3.00
C PHE A 79 -6.39 -3.84 4.18
N THR A 80 -6.47 -4.44 5.37
CA THR A 80 -5.85 -3.86 6.56
C THR A 80 -4.85 -4.77 7.26
N ALA A 81 -4.92 -6.07 7.01
CA ALA A 81 -4.08 -7.03 7.74
C ALA A 81 -2.58 -6.80 7.53
N LEU A 82 -2.20 -6.20 6.41
CA LEU A 82 -0.78 -6.02 6.09
C LEU A 82 -0.25 -4.64 6.50
N ASN A 83 -1.11 -3.75 6.96
CA ASN A 83 -0.67 -2.40 7.33
C ASN A 83 0.37 -2.45 8.44
N GLY A 84 1.45 -1.68 8.26
CA GLY A 84 2.54 -1.61 9.22
C GLY A 84 3.58 -2.70 9.09
N LYS A 85 3.33 -3.70 8.25
CA LYS A 85 4.28 -4.80 8.06
C LYS A 85 5.30 -4.44 6.98
N THR A 86 6.50 -5.02 7.10
CA THR A 86 7.48 -4.88 6.02
C THR A 86 6.99 -5.69 4.82
N ILE A 87 7.58 -5.41 3.66
CA ILE A 87 7.21 -6.15 2.46
C ILE A 87 7.42 -7.65 2.66
N GLU A 88 8.54 -8.02 3.30
CA GLU A 88 8.83 -9.42 3.54
C GLU A 88 7.82 -10.06 4.49
N GLU A 89 7.49 -9.38 5.58
CA GLU A 89 6.49 -9.88 6.52
C GLU A 89 5.13 -10.03 5.85
N ALA A 90 4.75 -9.01 5.07
CA ALA A 90 3.47 -9.03 4.38
C ALA A 90 3.37 -10.20 3.40
N SER A 91 4.47 -10.54 2.75
CA SER A 91 4.50 -11.63 1.77
C SER A 91 4.21 -12.99 2.40
N LYS A 92 4.37 -13.11 3.70
CA LYS A 92 4.20 -14.37 4.41
C LYS A 92 2.84 -14.50 5.07
N VAL A 93 2.04 -13.44 5.07
CA VAL A 93 0.72 -13.47 5.69
C VAL A 93 -0.26 -14.21 4.79
N GLN A 94 -1.01 -15.13 5.40
CA GLN A 94 -2.07 -15.84 4.71
C GLN A 94 -3.33 -14.99 4.76
N LEU A 95 -3.81 -14.57 3.60
CA LEU A 95 -5.05 -13.81 3.50
C LEU A 95 -6.16 -14.75 3.07
N ASP A 96 -7.34 -14.60 3.67
CA ASP A 96 -8.46 -15.49 3.41
C ASP A 96 -9.55 -14.81 2.61
N ALA A 97 -10.20 -15.59 1.74
CA ALA A 97 -11.30 -15.08 0.95
C ALA A 97 -12.51 -14.80 1.85
N VAL A 98 -13.26 -13.77 1.47
CA VAL A 98 -14.47 -13.38 2.19
C VAL A 98 -15.62 -14.30 1.77
N SER A 99 -16.33 -14.83 2.76
CA SER A 99 -17.49 -15.70 2.50
C SER A 99 -18.52 -14.94 1.68
N GLY A 100 -19.00 -15.55 0.62
CA GLY A 100 -19.97 -14.92 -0.27
C GLY A 100 -19.37 -14.03 -1.34
N ALA A 101 -18.04 -13.81 -1.31
CA ALA A 101 -17.36 -13.00 -2.32
C ALA A 101 -16.02 -13.65 -2.67
N THR A 102 -16.02 -14.97 -2.85
CA THR A 102 -14.80 -15.76 -3.01
C THR A 102 -13.98 -15.38 -4.23
N TYR A 103 -14.61 -15.23 -5.37
CA TYR A 103 -13.87 -14.95 -6.60
C TYR A 103 -13.23 -13.56 -6.56
N SER A 104 -13.99 -12.56 -6.12
CA SER A 104 -13.46 -11.20 -5.99
C SER A 104 -12.33 -11.16 -4.97
N SER A 105 -12.51 -11.86 -3.84
CA SER A 105 -11.49 -11.91 -2.79
C SER A 105 -10.20 -12.52 -3.29
N LYS A 106 -10.29 -13.66 -3.97
CA LYS A 106 -9.08 -14.34 -4.46
C LYS A 106 -8.35 -13.49 -5.47
N ALA A 107 -9.10 -12.78 -6.33
CA ALA A 107 -8.48 -11.91 -7.32
C ALA A 107 -7.76 -10.74 -6.64
N VAL A 108 -8.38 -10.14 -5.61
CA VAL A 108 -7.74 -9.06 -4.86
C VAL A 108 -6.48 -9.57 -4.16
N ILE A 109 -6.57 -10.74 -3.52
CA ILE A 109 -5.42 -11.31 -2.83
C ILE A 109 -4.28 -11.57 -3.81
N GLU A 110 -4.59 -12.08 -4.99
CA GLU A 110 -3.55 -12.33 -5.99
C GLU A 110 -2.94 -11.02 -6.49
N ASN A 111 -3.75 -9.98 -6.67
CA ASN A 111 -3.23 -8.67 -7.03
C ASN A 111 -2.29 -8.14 -5.96
N ILE A 112 -2.66 -8.31 -4.69
CA ILE A 112 -1.79 -7.89 -3.59
C ILE A 112 -0.46 -8.65 -3.65
N ARG A 113 -0.51 -9.95 -3.89
CA ARG A 113 0.72 -10.76 -3.98
C ARG A 113 1.61 -10.28 -5.11
N LEU A 114 1.03 -9.99 -6.27
CA LEU A 114 1.79 -9.49 -7.40
C LEU A 114 2.40 -8.12 -7.08
N GLY A 115 1.62 -7.27 -6.44
CA GLY A 115 2.10 -5.95 -6.03
C GLY A 115 3.24 -6.03 -5.03
N LEU A 116 3.17 -6.96 -4.09
CA LEU A 116 4.24 -7.14 -3.10
C LEU A 116 5.52 -7.63 -3.77
N LYS A 117 5.41 -8.50 -4.77
CA LYS A 117 6.58 -8.95 -5.52
C LYS A 117 7.25 -7.77 -6.23
N GLU A 118 6.44 -6.91 -6.82
CA GLU A 118 6.98 -5.72 -7.50
C GLU A 118 7.60 -4.78 -6.48
N ALA A 119 6.94 -4.58 -5.34
CA ALA A 119 7.47 -3.71 -4.28
C ALA A 119 8.83 -4.21 -3.79
N ALA A 120 8.99 -5.52 -3.67
CA ALA A 120 10.25 -6.10 -3.23
C ALA A 120 11.38 -5.79 -4.22
N LYS A 121 11.07 -5.78 -5.51
CA LYS A 121 12.06 -5.41 -6.52
C LYS A 121 12.46 -3.95 -6.40
N MET A 122 11.48 -3.08 -6.16
CA MET A 122 11.74 -1.65 -6.08
C MET A 122 12.47 -1.26 -4.80
N ALA A 123 12.35 -2.06 -3.76
CA ALA A 123 12.97 -1.76 -2.47
C ALA A 123 14.44 -2.15 -2.40
N LYS A 124 14.96 -2.83 -3.40
CA LYS A 124 16.37 -3.25 -3.43
C LYS A 124 17.29 -2.16 -3.95
#